data_ca2c1c144e9aa7dc2a8d4bed7a3f0fb9
#
_entry.id   ca2c1c144e9aa7dc2a8d4bed7a3f0fb9
#
_cell.length_a   1.000
_cell.length_b   1.000
_cell.length_c   1.000
_cell.angle_alpha   90.00
_cell.angle_beta   90.00
_cell.angle_gamma   90.00
#
_symmetry.space_group_name_H-M   'P 1'
#
loop_
_entity.id
_entity.type
_entity.pdbx_description
1 polymer ?
#
loop_
_entity_poly.entity_id
_entity_poly.type
_entity_poly.pdbx_seq_one_letter_code
_entity_poly.pdbx_strand_id
1 'polypeptide(L)'
;MAVRNFRQSDLALVCAIYAASKMDELINETRQYQFLPLVDDQRRYPQLMESDIFVYDDDEVKGYGAVCGSEIRALYVSPEHRAQGVGRRLLEHMLVKSGEGASLYIAKNNHAARRLYQSYGFVITSEFETDYNGVAVAACKMSLQA
;
A
#
# COMPACT_ATOMS: atom_id res chain seq x y z
N MET A 1 14.84 -16.30 -1.88
CA MET A 1 13.45 -15.91 -1.64
C MET A 1 13.30 -14.41 -1.76
N ALA A 2 12.36 -13.97 -2.56
CA ALA A 2 12.26 -12.54 -2.88
C ALA A 2 11.64 -11.71 -1.75
N VAL A 3 10.58 -12.19 -1.10
CA VAL A 3 9.94 -11.45 0.00
C VAL A 3 10.65 -11.77 1.31
N ARG A 4 11.05 -10.73 2.02
CA ARG A 4 11.71 -10.86 3.32
C ARG A 4 11.25 -9.76 4.28
N ASN A 5 11.58 -9.93 5.55
CA ASN A 5 11.29 -8.92 6.56
C ASN A 5 12.10 -7.63 6.30
N PHE A 6 11.49 -6.52 6.61
CA PHE A 6 12.11 -5.20 6.57
C PHE A 6 13.25 -5.12 7.59
N ARG A 7 14.31 -4.42 7.21
CA ARG A 7 15.41 -4.04 8.10
C ARG A 7 15.50 -2.51 8.13
N GLN A 8 16.00 -1.95 9.21
CA GLN A 8 16.13 -0.50 9.32
C GLN A 8 16.94 0.10 8.15
N SER A 9 17.91 -0.65 7.64
CA SER A 9 18.70 -0.22 6.48
C SER A 9 17.89 -0.13 5.19
N ASP A 10 16.69 -0.68 5.14
CA ASP A 10 15.79 -0.57 3.97
C ASP A 10 14.98 0.72 3.96
N LEU A 11 14.98 1.50 5.04
CA LEU A 11 14.06 2.62 5.18
C LEU A 11 14.20 3.65 4.06
N ALA A 12 15.43 3.98 3.68
CA ALA A 12 15.66 4.94 2.59
C ALA A 12 15.06 4.46 1.27
N LEU A 13 15.18 3.15 0.97
CA LEU A 13 14.59 2.57 -0.25
C LEU A 13 13.08 2.53 -0.18
N VAL A 14 12.50 2.19 0.97
CA VAL A 14 11.05 2.23 1.18
C VAL A 14 10.52 3.64 0.96
N CYS A 15 11.16 4.66 1.52
CA CYS A 15 10.77 6.05 1.32
C CYS A 15 10.89 6.48 -0.15
N ALA A 16 11.91 6.00 -0.86
CA ALA A 16 12.09 6.31 -2.27
C ALA A 16 11.00 5.67 -3.13
N ILE A 17 10.62 4.42 -2.84
CA ILE A 17 9.53 3.73 -3.54
C ILE A 17 8.21 4.47 -3.28
N TYR A 18 7.97 4.87 -2.04
CA TYR A 18 6.78 5.63 -1.69
C TYR A 18 6.72 6.95 -2.48
N ALA A 19 7.84 7.69 -2.51
CA ALA A 19 7.92 8.95 -3.22
C ALA A 19 7.66 8.81 -4.72
N ALA A 20 8.12 7.71 -5.32
CA ALA A 20 7.94 7.45 -6.74
C ALA A 20 6.52 6.98 -7.09
N SER A 21 5.75 6.51 -6.10
CA SER A 21 4.51 5.77 -6.34
C SER A 21 3.26 6.43 -5.77
N LYS A 22 3.39 7.22 -4.69
CA LYS A 22 2.23 7.70 -3.93
C LYS A 22 1.26 8.50 -4.77
N MET A 23 1.74 9.39 -5.60
CA MET A 23 0.86 10.27 -6.37
C MET A 23 0.10 9.53 -7.46
N ASP A 24 0.55 8.34 -7.86
CA ASP A 24 -0.16 7.53 -8.84
C ASP A 24 -1.52 7.05 -8.30
N GLU A 25 -1.67 6.91 -6.98
CA GLU A 25 -2.94 6.54 -6.36
C GLU A 25 -4.01 7.61 -6.57
N LEU A 26 -3.60 8.84 -6.80
CA LEU A 26 -4.46 10.02 -6.88
C LEU A 26 -4.61 10.53 -8.31
N ILE A 27 -4.12 9.78 -9.29
CA ILE A 27 -4.06 10.23 -10.69
C ILE A 27 -5.45 10.48 -11.28
N ASN A 28 -6.47 9.78 -10.79
CA ASN A 28 -7.84 9.91 -11.29
C ASN A 28 -8.68 10.89 -10.46
N GLU A 29 -8.07 11.60 -9.50
CA GLU A 29 -8.77 12.60 -8.70
C GLU A 29 -8.86 13.91 -9.45
N THR A 30 -9.91 14.69 -9.19
CA THR A 30 -10.10 16.00 -9.82
C THR A 30 -9.42 17.13 -9.06
N ARG A 31 -9.06 16.90 -7.79
CA ARG A 31 -8.34 17.88 -6.97
C ARG A 31 -6.86 17.79 -7.19
N GLN A 32 -6.15 18.87 -6.86
CA GLN A 32 -4.70 18.89 -6.93
C GLN A 32 -4.12 18.55 -5.58
N TYR A 33 -3.17 17.63 -5.56
CA TYR A 33 -2.50 17.16 -4.35
C TYR A 33 -1.01 17.48 -4.43
N GLN A 34 -0.45 17.82 -3.28
CA GLN A 34 0.99 18.01 -3.15
C GLN A 34 1.58 16.84 -2.40
N PHE A 35 2.68 16.32 -2.91
CA PHE A 35 3.35 15.19 -2.29
C PHE A 35 3.89 15.57 -0.91
N LEU A 36 3.67 14.68 0.06
CA LEU A 36 4.21 14.78 1.41
C LEU A 36 5.12 13.58 1.62
N PRO A 37 6.43 13.79 1.85
CA PRO A 37 7.33 12.67 2.12
C PRO A 37 6.84 11.82 3.28
N LEU A 38 7.05 10.50 3.18
CA LEU A 38 6.51 9.55 4.15
C LEU A 38 6.94 9.90 5.58
N VAL A 39 8.22 10.21 5.78
CA VAL A 39 8.75 10.53 7.12
C VAL A 39 8.15 11.80 7.72
N ASP A 40 7.58 12.68 6.90
CA ASP A 40 6.94 13.92 7.34
C ASP A 40 5.42 13.76 7.52
N ASP A 41 4.86 12.63 7.11
CA ASP A 41 3.43 12.35 7.26
C ASP A 41 3.16 11.82 8.66
N GLN A 42 2.60 12.67 9.52
CA GLN A 42 2.43 12.38 10.94
C GLN A 42 1.41 11.28 11.21
N ARG A 43 0.63 10.89 10.22
CA ARG A 43 -0.32 9.78 10.33
C ARG A 43 0.27 8.50 9.72
N ARG A 44 0.78 8.59 8.50
CA ARG A 44 1.19 7.40 7.75
C ARG A 44 2.53 6.82 8.20
N TYR A 45 3.48 7.68 8.58
CA TYR A 45 4.78 7.19 9.02
C TYR A 45 4.68 6.38 10.33
N PRO A 46 4.02 6.89 11.39
CA PRO A 46 3.84 6.08 12.59
C PRO A 46 3.04 4.79 12.34
N GLN A 47 2.03 4.82 11.48
CA GLN A 47 1.27 3.63 11.13
C GLN A 47 2.14 2.58 10.45
N LEU A 48 3.03 3.02 9.57
CA LEU A 48 3.98 2.10 8.92
C LEU A 48 4.92 1.50 9.96
N MET A 49 5.50 2.33 10.82
CA MET A 49 6.51 1.86 11.79
C MET A 49 5.94 0.91 12.85
N GLU A 50 4.65 0.94 13.12
CA GLU A 50 4.02 -0.03 14.03
C GLU A 50 3.60 -1.32 13.32
N SER A 51 3.73 -1.38 12.00
CA SER A 51 3.31 -2.53 11.19
C SER A 51 4.44 -3.53 11.00
N ASP A 52 4.07 -4.76 10.61
CA ASP A 52 5.03 -5.70 10.05
C ASP A 52 5.27 -5.32 8.60
N ILE A 53 6.50 -4.99 8.27
CA ILE A 53 6.88 -4.52 6.94
C ILE A 53 7.68 -5.59 6.23
N PHE A 54 7.35 -5.82 4.96
CA PHE A 54 8.03 -6.79 4.09
C PHE A 54 8.54 -6.07 2.85
N VAL A 55 9.70 -6.48 2.37
CA VAL A 55 10.24 -5.95 1.13
C VAL A 55 10.40 -7.08 0.11
N TYR A 56 10.24 -6.73 -1.16
CA TYR A 56 10.55 -7.65 -2.25
C TYR A 56 11.97 -7.33 -2.71
N ASP A 57 12.88 -8.23 -2.43
CA ASP A 57 14.32 -8.06 -2.69
C ASP A 57 14.79 -9.13 -3.67
N ASP A 58 15.12 -8.70 -4.89
CA ASP A 58 15.63 -9.54 -5.97
C ASP A 58 16.77 -8.75 -6.62
N ASP A 59 17.98 -8.91 -6.10
CA ASP A 59 19.17 -8.09 -6.36
C ASP A 59 19.03 -6.65 -5.89
N GLU A 60 17.83 -6.11 -5.86
CA GLU A 60 17.50 -4.80 -5.30
C GLU A 60 16.08 -4.82 -4.74
N VAL A 61 15.76 -3.90 -3.85
CA VAL A 61 14.41 -3.77 -3.31
C VAL A 61 13.51 -3.13 -4.35
N LYS A 62 12.48 -3.85 -4.78
CA LYS A 62 11.58 -3.44 -5.88
C LYS A 62 10.19 -3.03 -5.41
N GLY A 63 9.86 -3.33 -4.18
CA GLY A 63 8.57 -3.00 -3.60
C GLY A 63 8.53 -3.33 -2.13
N TYR A 64 7.48 -2.89 -1.45
CA TYR A 64 7.25 -3.21 -0.05
C TYR A 64 5.77 -3.28 0.26
N GLY A 65 5.47 -3.96 1.36
CA GLY A 65 4.13 -4.03 1.90
C GLY A 65 4.17 -3.95 3.42
N ALA A 66 3.05 -3.62 4.03
CA ALA A 66 2.93 -3.55 5.47
C ALA A 66 1.58 -4.08 5.90
N VAL A 67 1.56 -4.82 7.00
CA VAL A 67 0.34 -5.36 7.59
C VAL A 67 0.40 -5.20 9.10
N CYS A 68 -0.72 -4.80 9.69
CA CYS A 68 -0.86 -4.69 11.13
C CYS A 68 -2.12 -5.47 11.52
N GLY A 69 -1.93 -6.62 12.19
CA GLY A 69 -3.03 -7.54 12.43
C GLY A 69 -3.64 -8.02 11.13
N SER A 70 -4.92 -7.74 10.91
CA SER A 70 -5.62 -8.08 9.68
C SER A 70 -5.70 -6.93 8.67
N GLU A 71 -5.13 -5.77 9.01
CA GLU A 71 -5.17 -4.60 8.13
C GLU A 71 -3.92 -4.51 7.26
N ILE A 72 -4.10 -4.53 5.94
CA ILE A 72 -3.03 -4.25 4.99
C ILE A 72 -2.92 -2.74 4.87
N ARG A 73 -1.75 -2.19 5.25
CA ARG A 73 -1.54 -0.74 5.35
C ARG A 73 -0.74 -0.16 4.22
N ALA A 74 0.03 -0.97 3.51
CA ALA A 74 0.81 -0.49 2.38
C ALA A 74 1.07 -1.62 1.40
N LEU A 75 1.10 -1.28 0.13
CA LEU A 75 1.55 -2.15 -0.95
C LEU A 75 1.99 -1.23 -2.09
N TYR A 76 3.30 -1.11 -2.25
CA TYR A 76 3.89 -0.22 -3.25
C TYR A 76 4.97 -0.95 -4.02
N VAL A 77 4.95 -0.78 -5.34
CA VAL A 77 5.96 -1.32 -6.24
C VAL A 77 6.61 -0.16 -6.97
N SER A 78 7.94 -0.17 -7.01
CA SER A 78 8.69 0.83 -7.78
C SER A 78 8.16 0.86 -9.23
N PRO A 79 7.90 2.04 -9.81
CA PRO A 79 7.30 2.13 -11.15
C PRO A 79 8.02 1.33 -12.23
N GLU A 80 9.34 1.29 -12.16
CA GLU A 80 10.17 0.55 -13.14
C GLU A 80 10.08 -0.96 -13.02
N HIS A 81 9.49 -1.46 -11.92
CA HIS A 81 9.35 -2.90 -11.66
C HIS A 81 7.89 -3.38 -11.65
N ARG A 82 6.97 -2.54 -12.12
CA ARG A 82 5.55 -2.92 -12.21
C ARG A 82 5.32 -3.95 -13.31
N ALA A 83 4.19 -4.64 -13.23
CA ALA A 83 3.79 -5.70 -14.18
C ALA A 83 4.76 -6.88 -14.22
N GLN A 84 5.50 -7.12 -13.13
CA GLN A 84 6.44 -8.25 -13.00
C GLN A 84 6.04 -9.20 -11.88
N GLY A 85 4.84 -9.03 -11.30
CA GLY A 85 4.34 -9.90 -10.24
C GLY A 85 4.82 -9.53 -8.83
N VAL A 86 5.55 -8.45 -8.66
CA VAL A 86 6.08 -8.03 -7.35
C VAL A 86 4.93 -7.74 -6.38
N GLY A 87 3.93 -6.95 -6.81
CA GLY A 87 2.80 -6.62 -5.96
C GLY A 87 1.99 -7.83 -5.54
N ARG A 88 1.77 -8.75 -6.46
CA ARG A 88 1.03 -9.99 -6.17
C ARG A 88 1.76 -10.85 -5.14
N ARG A 89 3.06 -11.01 -5.27
CA ARG A 89 3.84 -11.81 -4.32
C ARG A 89 3.87 -11.19 -2.93
N LEU A 90 4.00 -9.86 -2.85
CA LEU A 90 3.90 -9.15 -1.59
C LEU A 90 2.52 -9.32 -0.97
N LEU A 91 1.46 -9.15 -1.76
CA LEU A 91 0.10 -9.31 -1.28
C LEU A 91 -0.16 -10.72 -0.77
N GLU A 92 0.24 -11.73 -1.52
CA GLU A 92 0.06 -13.13 -1.11
C GLU A 92 0.78 -13.42 0.20
N HIS A 93 1.99 -12.89 0.36
CA HIS A 93 2.73 -13.03 1.60
C HIS A 93 1.99 -12.38 2.79
N MET A 94 1.47 -11.17 2.57
CA MET A 94 0.72 -10.45 3.61
C MET A 94 -0.61 -11.13 3.96
N LEU A 95 -1.27 -11.76 2.99
CA LEU A 95 -2.52 -12.47 3.24
C LEU A 95 -2.31 -13.69 4.14
N VAL A 96 -1.17 -14.35 4.03
CA VAL A 96 -0.80 -15.43 4.97
C VAL A 96 -0.66 -14.87 6.38
N LYS A 97 -0.07 -13.68 6.53
CA LYS A 97 0.14 -13.07 7.85
C LYS A 97 -1.12 -12.49 8.44
N SER A 98 -1.99 -11.89 7.62
CA SER A 98 -3.20 -11.21 8.10
C SER A 98 -4.30 -12.18 8.55
N GLY A 99 -4.26 -13.41 8.06
CA GLY A 99 -5.30 -14.40 8.35
C GLY A 99 -6.65 -14.04 7.74
N GLU A 100 -7.73 -14.51 8.36
CA GLU A 100 -9.08 -14.26 7.90
C GLU A 100 -9.49 -12.81 8.16
N GLY A 101 -10.35 -12.28 7.28
CA GLY A 101 -10.93 -10.96 7.46
C GLY A 101 -9.97 -9.81 7.13
N ALA A 102 -8.99 -10.04 6.29
CA ALA A 102 -8.08 -8.98 5.88
C ALA A 102 -8.85 -7.77 5.33
N SER A 103 -8.41 -6.58 5.67
CA SER A 103 -9.03 -5.34 5.22
C SER A 103 -7.97 -4.31 4.82
N LEU A 104 -8.40 -3.32 4.05
CA LEU A 104 -7.53 -2.24 3.60
C LEU A 104 -8.36 -1.02 3.22
N TYR A 105 -7.66 0.10 3.03
CA TYR A 105 -8.26 1.35 2.58
C TYR A 105 -7.55 1.82 1.32
N ILE A 106 -8.32 2.29 0.34
CA ILE A 106 -7.77 2.85 -0.91
C ILE A 106 -8.52 4.12 -1.27
N ALA A 107 -7.89 4.98 -2.07
CA ALA A 107 -8.61 6.05 -2.73
C ALA A 107 -9.66 5.43 -3.65
N LYS A 108 -10.89 5.95 -3.62
CA LYS A 108 -12.04 5.35 -4.34
C LYS A 108 -11.75 5.17 -5.83
N ASN A 109 -11.04 6.12 -6.42
CA ASN A 109 -10.78 6.15 -7.86
C ASN A 109 -9.43 5.53 -8.24
N ASN A 110 -8.76 4.86 -7.30
CA ASN A 110 -7.56 4.08 -7.59
C ASN A 110 -7.96 2.75 -8.23
N HIS A 111 -8.22 2.78 -9.53
CA HIS A 111 -8.79 1.64 -10.25
C HIS A 111 -7.82 0.46 -10.32
N ALA A 112 -6.53 0.71 -10.44
CA ALA A 112 -5.53 -0.36 -10.51
C ALA A 112 -5.48 -1.15 -9.21
N ALA A 113 -5.46 -0.47 -8.06
CA ALA A 113 -5.50 -1.12 -6.75
C ALA A 113 -6.80 -1.88 -6.56
N ARG A 114 -7.93 -1.25 -6.91
CA ARG A 114 -9.24 -1.90 -6.80
C ARG A 114 -9.27 -3.20 -7.58
N ARG A 115 -8.82 -3.20 -8.84
CA ARG A 115 -8.81 -4.41 -9.67
C ARG A 115 -7.93 -5.50 -9.07
N LEU A 116 -6.76 -5.12 -8.55
CA LEU A 116 -5.86 -6.09 -7.92
C LEU A 116 -6.55 -6.77 -6.73
N TYR A 117 -7.09 -5.97 -5.81
CA TYR A 117 -7.71 -6.52 -4.60
C TYR A 117 -8.98 -7.31 -4.92
N GLN A 118 -9.79 -6.84 -5.86
CA GLN A 118 -10.98 -7.59 -6.29
C GLN A 118 -10.60 -8.95 -6.88
N SER A 119 -9.47 -9.05 -7.56
CA SER A 119 -9.01 -10.33 -8.12
C SER A 119 -8.66 -11.35 -7.03
N TYR A 120 -8.45 -10.90 -5.78
CA TYR A 120 -8.21 -11.76 -4.63
C TYR A 120 -9.45 -11.98 -3.76
N GLY A 121 -10.59 -11.45 -4.19
CA GLY A 121 -11.84 -11.64 -3.46
C GLY A 121 -12.22 -10.52 -2.51
N PHE A 122 -11.47 -9.42 -2.47
CA PHE A 122 -11.85 -8.27 -1.67
C PHE A 122 -13.07 -7.59 -2.27
N VAL A 123 -13.96 -7.10 -1.40
CA VAL A 123 -15.14 -6.33 -1.79
C VAL A 123 -15.17 -5.02 -1.02
N ILE A 124 -15.79 -4.00 -1.62
CA ILE A 124 -15.96 -2.71 -0.96
C ILE A 124 -17.04 -2.87 0.12
N THR A 125 -16.69 -2.50 1.36
CA THR A 125 -17.58 -2.61 2.52
C THR A 125 -18.05 -1.26 3.03
N SER A 126 -17.33 -0.18 2.76
CA SER A 126 -17.75 1.17 3.11
C SER A 126 -17.04 2.20 2.25
N GLU A 127 -17.64 3.39 2.16
CA GLU A 127 -17.06 4.55 1.48
C GLU A 127 -17.11 5.73 2.44
N PHE A 128 -16.08 6.58 2.40
CA PHE A 128 -15.98 7.73 3.30
C PHE A 128 -15.03 8.76 2.70
N GLU A 129 -14.96 9.93 3.32
CA GLU A 129 -14.00 10.96 2.94
C GLU A 129 -12.85 10.99 3.93
N THR A 130 -11.64 11.07 3.42
CA THR A 130 -10.42 11.28 4.20
C THR A 130 -9.65 12.44 3.58
N ASP A 131 -8.36 12.56 3.89
CA ASP A 131 -7.51 13.57 3.27
C ASP A 131 -6.12 13.04 3.02
N TYR A 132 -5.45 13.67 2.05
CA TYR A 132 -4.03 13.51 1.85
C TYR A 132 -3.40 14.90 1.86
N ASN A 133 -2.49 15.13 2.79
CA ASN A 133 -1.79 16.40 2.97
C ASN A 133 -2.77 17.59 3.01
N GLY A 134 -3.87 17.41 3.74
CA GLY A 134 -4.89 18.43 3.96
C GLY A 134 -5.93 18.58 2.85
N VAL A 135 -5.84 17.81 1.77
CA VAL A 135 -6.80 17.89 0.65
C VAL A 135 -7.69 16.65 0.65
N ALA A 136 -8.98 16.85 0.55
CA ALA A 136 -9.97 15.77 0.65
C ALA A 136 -9.80 14.71 -0.44
N VAL A 137 -9.97 13.45 -0.06
CA VAL A 137 -9.94 12.29 -0.96
C VAL A 137 -11.11 11.39 -0.60
N ALA A 138 -11.92 11.03 -1.60
CA ALA A 138 -12.92 9.98 -1.42
C ALA A 138 -12.17 8.63 -1.32
N ALA A 139 -12.50 7.87 -0.30
CA ALA A 139 -11.84 6.60 0.00
C ALA A 139 -12.86 5.49 0.20
N CYS A 140 -12.40 4.26 0.10
CA CYS A 140 -13.22 3.12 0.47
C CYS A 140 -12.42 2.10 1.26
N LYS A 141 -13.15 1.34 2.08
CA LYS A 141 -12.62 0.16 2.76
C LYS A 141 -12.96 -1.05 1.92
N MET A 142 -12.00 -1.92 1.74
CA MET A 142 -12.21 -3.22 1.12
C MET A 142 -11.88 -4.30 2.13
N SER A 143 -12.65 -5.38 2.11
CA SER A 143 -12.46 -6.50 3.03
C SER A 143 -12.53 -7.81 2.28
N LEU A 144 -11.71 -8.75 2.71
CA LEU A 144 -11.73 -10.11 2.19
C LEU A 144 -12.79 -10.89 2.96
N GLN A 145 -13.79 -11.34 2.25
CA GLN A 145 -14.88 -12.11 2.85
C GLN A 145 -14.42 -13.55 3.11
N ALA A 146 -14.75 -14.05 4.29
CA ALA A 146 -14.43 -15.42 4.67
C ALA A 146 -15.27 -16.43 3.90
#